data_0ee4634638104d5dfe476377ba873848
#
_entry.id   0ee4634638104d5dfe476377ba873848
#
_cell.length_a   1.000
_cell.length_b   1.000
_cell.length_c   1.000
_cell.angle_alpha   90.00
_cell.angle_beta   90.00
_cell.angle_gamma   90.00
#
_symmetry.space_group_name_H-M   'P 1'
#
loop_
_entity.id
_entity.type
_entity.pdbx_description
1 polymer ?
#
loop_
_entity_poly.entity_id
_entity_poly.type
_entity_poly.pdbx_seq_one_letter_code
_entity_poly.pdbx_strand_id
1 'polypeptide(L)'
;DLPSGWTDKCREFLTQFKEVIPELHTLLTTNSIFVSRTAGIGVMSARMAIDYGCTGPVLRGSGVYHDLRFHGEERYTEMYDGYVFDVICADPETWKYPESNYEFHGDKLDYPEIPRQAILGDCWHRFYVRMLEVVQSVRLVEQAIEKYEATSGDWGKPIKLIQKLPAKEAYMETEAPRGQMGFYVVGNGDSIPWRVRARSSSFCNLSVTAPLCQGILLADIPAIVGSLDVVMGEIDR
;
A
#
# COMPACT_ATOMS: atom_id res chain seq x y z
N ASP A 1 26.49 -2.93 -0.32
CA ASP A 1 26.47 -2.91 1.15
C ASP A 1 25.89 -1.59 1.64
N LEU A 2 25.19 -1.62 2.78
CA LEU A 2 24.72 -0.40 3.43
C LEU A 2 25.92 0.36 4.05
N PRO A 3 25.90 1.69 4.08
CA PRO A 3 26.94 2.45 4.78
C PRO A 3 27.04 2.06 6.26
N SER A 4 28.25 2.13 6.81
CA SER A 4 28.47 1.85 8.24
C SER A 4 27.58 2.72 9.13
N GLY A 5 26.91 2.10 10.12
CA GLY A 5 25.97 2.76 11.04
C GLY A 5 24.62 3.17 10.43
N TRP A 6 24.30 2.71 9.22
CA TRP A 6 23.01 3.01 8.60
C TRP A 6 21.85 2.34 9.34
N THR A 7 22.03 1.08 9.74
CA THR A 7 21.00 0.32 10.47
C THR A 7 20.69 0.96 11.82
N ASP A 8 21.69 1.46 12.53
CA ASP A 8 21.50 2.16 13.81
C ASP A 8 20.69 3.45 13.65
N LYS A 9 21.04 4.24 12.61
CA LYS A 9 20.28 5.47 12.28
C LYS A 9 18.84 5.16 11.87
N CYS A 10 18.62 4.05 11.16
CA CYS A 10 17.29 3.62 10.78
C CYS A 10 16.46 3.23 12.02
N ARG A 11 17.04 2.51 12.98
CA ARG A 11 16.37 2.19 14.25
C ARG A 11 16.04 3.43 15.07
N GLU A 12 16.98 4.37 15.15
CA GLU A 12 16.72 5.65 15.82
C GLU A 12 15.55 6.40 15.18
N PHE A 13 15.54 6.48 13.85
CA PHE A 13 14.41 7.07 13.10
C PHE A 13 13.09 6.35 13.39
N LEU A 14 13.08 5.01 13.33
CA LEU A 14 11.86 4.23 13.58
C LEU A 14 11.33 4.44 15.00
N THR A 15 12.23 4.55 15.99
CA THR A 15 11.85 4.84 17.38
C THR A 15 11.14 6.19 17.49
N GLN A 16 11.72 7.25 16.92
CA GLN A 16 11.11 8.57 16.88
C GLN A 16 9.79 8.58 16.09
N PHE A 17 9.75 7.87 14.97
CA PHE A 17 8.57 7.81 14.11
C PHE A 17 7.38 7.13 14.79
N LYS A 18 7.63 6.10 15.60
CA LYS A 18 6.59 5.43 16.40
C LYS A 18 5.89 6.40 17.36
N GLU A 19 6.62 7.35 17.94
CA GLU A 19 6.06 8.36 18.83
C GLU A 19 5.12 9.35 18.11
N VAL A 20 5.36 9.58 16.81
CA VAL A 20 4.55 10.49 15.98
C VAL A 20 3.24 9.86 15.51
N ILE A 21 3.16 8.54 15.37
CA ILE A 21 1.96 7.87 14.84
C ILE A 21 0.69 8.17 15.65
N PRO A 22 0.68 8.12 17.00
CA PRO A 22 -0.50 8.50 17.81
C PRO A 22 -0.91 9.96 17.62
N GLU A 23 0.06 10.86 17.45
CA GLU A 23 -0.22 12.28 17.17
C GLU A 23 -0.92 12.46 15.81
N LEU A 24 -0.48 11.72 14.79
CA LEU A 24 -1.14 11.72 13.47
C LEU A 24 -2.58 11.20 13.54
N HIS A 25 -2.85 10.18 14.35
CA HIS A 25 -4.21 9.71 14.59
C HIS A 25 -5.08 10.78 15.25
N THR A 26 -4.56 11.46 16.26
CA THR A 26 -5.28 12.56 16.94
C THR A 26 -5.52 13.73 16.00
N LEU A 27 -4.52 14.09 15.20
CA LEU A 27 -4.58 15.26 14.32
C LEU A 27 -5.50 15.05 13.11
N LEU A 28 -5.55 13.85 12.55
CA LEU A 28 -6.24 13.54 11.30
C LEU A 28 -7.40 12.57 11.51
N THR A 29 -7.12 11.35 11.93
CA THR A 29 -8.08 10.22 11.91
C THR A 29 -9.33 10.50 12.75
N THR A 30 -9.17 11.13 13.91
CA THR A 30 -10.27 11.47 14.83
C THR A 30 -10.71 12.93 14.74
N ASN A 31 -10.06 13.75 13.91
CA ASN A 31 -10.40 15.16 13.75
C ASN A 31 -11.81 15.30 13.15
N SER A 32 -12.69 16.04 13.86
CA SER A 32 -14.09 16.19 13.47
C SER A 32 -14.29 16.80 12.10
N ILE A 33 -13.43 17.74 11.68
CA ILE A 33 -13.47 18.37 10.35
C ILE A 33 -13.09 17.33 9.29
N PHE A 34 -12.00 16.61 9.49
CA PHE A 34 -11.56 15.56 8.57
C PHE A 34 -12.62 14.46 8.43
N VAL A 35 -13.15 13.98 9.56
CA VAL A 35 -14.20 12.97 9.59
C VAL A 35 -15.46 13.45 8.85
N SER A 36 -15.90 14.70 9.08
CA SER A 36 -17.08 15.26 8.40
C SER A 36 -16.92 15.40 6.88
N ARG A 37 -15.66 15.47 6.39
CA ARG A 37 -15.34 15.63 4.96
C ARG A 37 -14.90 14.33 4.26
N THR A 38 -14.84 13.21 4.97
CA THR A 38 -14.37 11.92 4.42
C THR A 38 -15.32 10.77 4.73
N ALA A 39 -15.94 10.74 5.90
CA ALA A 39 -16.86 9.69 6.31
C ALA A 39 -18.21 9.79 5.57
N GLY A 40 -18.63 8.71 4.94
CA GLY A 40 -19.82 8.62 4.10
C GLY A 40 -19.68 9.29 2.72
N ILE A 41 -18.50 9.79 2.35
CA ILE A 41 -18.24 10.47 1.08
C ILE A 41 -17.47 9.56 0.15
N GLY A 42 -17.86 9.53 -1.15
CA GLY A 42 -17.18 8.75 -2.18
C GLY A 42 -17.18 7.26 -1.88
N VAL A 43 -18.33 6.72 -1.49
CA VAL A 43 -18.52 5.31 -1.14
C VAL A 43 -18.35 4.43 -2.36
N MET A 44 -17.41 3.50 -2.29
CA MET A 44 -17.11 2.51 -3.33
C MET A 44 -17.40 1.12 -2.79
N SER A 45 -18.37 0.44 -3.38
CA SER A 45 -18.66 -0.95 -3.01
C SER A 45 -17.53 -1.90 -3.46
N ALA A 46 -17.41 -3.05 -2.79
CA ALA A 46 -16.46 -4.09 -3.17
C ALA A 46 -16.60 -4.49 -4.66
N ARG A 47 -17.85 -4.62 -5.14
CA ARG A 47 -18.13 -4.95 -6.54
C ARG A 47 -17.61 -3.87 -7.50
N MET A 48 -17.88 -2.59 -7.21
CA MET A 48 -17.38 -1.47 -8.02
C MET A 48 -15.85 -1.46 -8.02
N ALA A 49 -15.21 -1.65 -6.87
CA ALA A 49 -13.74 -1.68 -6.78
C ALA A 49 -13.13 -2.77 -7.67
N ILE A 50 -13.72 -3.96 -7.69
CA ILE A 50 -13.28 -5.09 -8.52
C ILE A 50 -13.52 -4.78 -10.02
N ASP A 51 -14.71 -4.32 -10.38
CA ASP A 51 -15.10 -4.06 -11.77
C ASP A 51 -14.23 -2.97 -12.43
N TYR A 52 -13.74 -2.00 -11.65
CA TYR A 52 -12.81 -0.96 -12.12
C TYR A 52 -11.33 -1.36 -12.00
N GLY A 53 -11.03 -2.57 -11.52
CA GLY A 53 -9.66 -3.07 -11.37
C GLY A 53 -8.85 -2.31 -10.31
N CYS A 54 -9.51 -1.77 -9.29
CA CYS A 54 -8.85 -1.15 -8.14
C CYS A 54 -8.03 -2.17 -7.37
N THR A 55 -6.92 -1.75 -6.80
CA THR A 55 -6.02 -2.62 -6.02
C THR A 55 -5.45 -1.86 -4.83
N GLY A 56 -4.74 -2.60 -3.95
CA GLY A 56 -4.08 -2.02 -2.78
C GLY A 56 -5.04 -1.46 -1.74
N PRO A 57 -4.62 -0.41 -1.02
CA PRO A 57 -5.43 0.21 0.04
C PRO A 57 -6.81 0.68 -0.43
N VAL A 58 -6.94 1.08 -1.69
CA VAL A 58 -8.21 1.50 -2.30
C VAL A 58 -9.21 0.33 -2.34
N LEU A 59 -8.74 -0.85 -2.75
CA LEU A 59 -9.54 -2.07 -2.78
C LEU A 59 -9.83 -2.59 -1.36
N ARG A 60 -8.81 -2.63 -0.51
CA ARG A 60 -8.93 -3.11 0.88
C ARG A 60 -9.81 -2.19 1.74
N GLY A 61 -9.85 -0.89 1.45
CA GLY A 61 -10.78 0.05 2.07
C GLY A 61 -12.25 -0.21 1.72
N SER A 62 -12.53 -0.99 0.67
CA SER A 62 -13.88 -1.45 0.30
C SER A 62 -14.21 -2.85 0.83
N GLY A 63 -13.39 -3.40 1.73
CA GLY A 63 -13.61 -4.70 2.37
C GLY A 63 -13.22 -5.91 1.53
N VAL A 64 -12.38 -5.74 0.50
CA VAL A 64 -11.86 -6.85 -0.31
C VAL A 64 -10.46 -7.22 0.18
N TYR A 65 -10.35 -8.40 0.78
CA TYR A 65 -9.09 -8.94 1.28
C TYR A 65 -8.23 -9.45 0.11
N HIS A 66 -7.34 -8.60 -0.39
CA HIS A 66 -6.39 -8.94 -1.45
C HIS A 66 -5.09 -8.16 -1.31
N ASP A 67 -3.97 -8.88 -1.30
CA ASP A 67 -2.62 -8.33 -1.22
C ASP A 67 -1.66 -9.30 -1.93
N LEU A 68 -0.87 -8.80 -2.87
CA LEU A 68 0.03 -9.64 -3.67
C LEU A 68 1.16 -10.26 -2.87
N ARG A 69 1.50 -9.71 -1.71
CA ARG A 69 2.49 -10.30 -0.81
C ARG A 69 2.05 -11.66 -0.28
N PHE A 70 0.73 -11.94 -0.26
CA PHE A 70 0.12 -13.21 0.15
C PHE A 70 -0.59 -13.95 -0.98
N HIS A 71 -1.12 -13.21 -1.98
CA HIS A 71 -1.96 -13.77 -3.04
C HIS A 71 -1.31 -13.66 -4.43
N GLY A 72 -0.07 -13.19 -4.51
CA GLY A 72 0.69 -13.03 -5.74
C GLY A 72 1.30 -14.34 -6.26
N GLU A 73 2.13 -14.21 -7.28
CA GLU A 73 2.92 -15.33 -7.78
C GLU A 73 3.88 -15.87 -6.71
N GLU A 74 4.11 -17.18 -6.68
CA GLU A 74 4.91 -17.91 -5.70
C GLU A 74 6.28 -17.23 -5.46
N ARG A 75 7.00 -16.89 -6.53
CA ARG A 75 8.30 -16.22 -6.43
C ARG A 75 8.28 -14.88 -5.70
N TYR A 76 7.16 -14.16 -5.78
CA TYR A 76 6.99 -12.89 -5.10
C TYR A 76 6.59 -13.09 -3.64
N THR A 77 5.67 -14.03 -3.39
CA THR A 77 5.23 -14.35 -2.02
C THR A 77 6.36 -14.94 -1.18
N GLU A 78 7.22 -15.79 -1.76
CA GLU A 78 8.41 -16.34 -1.11
C GLU A 78 9.37 -15.26 -0.57
N MET A 79 9.40 -14.06 -1.18
CA MET A 79 10.23 -12.94 -0.68
C MET A 79 9.77 -12.45 0.70
N TYR A 80 8.51 -12.71 1.06
CA TYR A 80 7.93 -12.34 2.35
C TYR A 80 7.91 -13.48 3.36
N ASP A 81 8.44 -14.66 2.99
CA ASP A 81 8.53 -15.79 3.91
C ASP A 81 9.35 -15.45 5.16
N GLY A 82 8.77 -15.79 6.31
CA GLY A 82 9.37 -15.49 7.60
C GLY A 82 9.31 -14.02 8.01
N TYR A 83 8.51 -13.17 7.32
CA TYR A 83 8.07 -11.89 7.84
C TYR A 83 6.71 -12.01 8.49
N VAL A 84 6.53 -11.32 9.61
CA VAL A 84 5.27 -11.29 10.37
C VAL A 84 4.64 -9.90 10.20
N PHE A 85 3.52 -9.83 9.51
CA PHE A 85 2.72 -8.62 9.32
C PHE A 85 1.29 -8.98 8.97
N ASP A 86 0.37 -8.02 9.11
CA ASP A 86 -1.04 -8.19 8.81
C ASP A 86 -1.41 -7.46 7.52
N VAL A 87 -2.29 -8.06 6.74
CA VAL A 87 -2.96 -7.37 5.63
C VAL A 87 -4.10 -6.56 6.19
N ILE A 88 -4.00 -5.25 6.08
CA ILE A 88 -5.01 -4.33 6.59
C ILE A 88 -6.19 -4.26 5.61
N CYS A 89 -7.32 -4.79 6.04
CA CYS A 89 -8.57 -4.76 5.31
C CYS A 89 -9.72 -4.59 6.29
N ALA A 90 -10.70 -3.76 5.96
CA ALA A 90 -11.93 -3.68 6.74
C ALA A 90 -12.76 -4.95 6.53
N ASP A 91 -13.23 -5.56 7.62
CA ASP A 91 -14.13 -6.71 7.53
C ASP A 91 -15.55 -6.24 7.15
N PRO A 92 -16.10 -6.73 6.03
CA PRO A 92 -17.43 -6.32 5.57
C PRO A 92 -18.58 -6.69 6.52
N GLU A 93 -18.41 -7.74 7.34
CA GLU A 93 -19.43 -8.23 8.25
C GLU A 93 -19.39 -7.53 9.61
N THR A 94 -18.18 -7.35 10.16
CA THR A 94 -18.00 -6.78 11.50
C THR A 94 -17.66 -5.29 11.48
N TRP A 95 -17.28 -4.75 10.33
CA TRP A 95 -16.78 -3.38 10.16
C TRP A 95 -15.55 -3.07 11.03
N LYS A 96 -14.79 -4.11 11.37
CA LYS A 96 -13.56 -3.99 12.15
C LYS A 96 -12.36 -4.21 11.23
N TYR A 97 -11.26 -3.61 11.61
CA TYR A 97 -9.95 -3.94 11.08
C TYR A 97 -9.34 -5.07 11.92
N PRO A 98 -8.45 -5.88 11.36
CA PRO A 98 -7.79 -6.91 12.14
C PRO A 98 -7.12 -6.26 13.36
N GLU A 99 -7.36 -6.84 14.53
CA GLU A 99 -6.67 -6.45 15.76
C GLU A 99 -5.19 -6.78 15.53
N SER A 100 -4.39 -5.79 15.23
CA SER A 100 -2.96 -6.02 15.24
C SER A 100 -2.52 -6.21 16.69
N ASN A 101 -1.94 -7.35 17.03
CA ASN A 101 -1.28 -7.59 18.31
C ASN A 101 0.00 -6.76 18.44
N TYR A 102 0.02 -5.57 17.86
CA TYR A 102 1.19 -4.74 17.76
C TYR A 102 1.30 -3.89 19.03
N GLU A 103 2.29 -4.20 19.84
CA GLU A 103 2.70 -3.39 20.97
C GLU A 103 3.71 -2.34 20.49
N PHE A 104 3.36 -1.06 20.62
CA PHE A 104 4.31 0.03 20.52
C PHE A 104 4.85 0.32 21.93
N HIS A 105 6.15 0.17 22.15
CA HIS A 105 6.79 0.41 23.45
C HIS A 105 6.15 -0.33 24.65
N GLY A 106 5.51 -1.48 24.40
CA GLY A 106 4.82 -2.24 25.45
C GLY A 106 3.36 -1.83 25.69
N ASP A 107 2.89 -0.76 25.05
CA ASP A 107 1.50 -0.33 25.08
C ASP A 107 0.78 -0.77 23.79
N LYS A 108 -0.44 -1.29 23.94
CA LYS A 108 -1.31 -1.55 22.80
C LYS A 108 -1.64 -0.21 22.14
N LEU A 109 -1.48 -0.14 20.82
CA LEU A 109 -1.95 1.01 20.08
C LEU A 109 -3.47 1.05 20.16
N ASP A 110 -4.03 2.06 20.83
CA ASP A 110 -5.47 2.30 20.82
C ASP A 110 -5.86 2.81 19.44
N TYR A 111 -6.41 1.92 18.63
CA TYR A 111 -6.93 2.29 17.31
C TYR A 111 -8.17 3.15 17.47
N PRO A 112 -8.25 4.29 16.75
CA PRO A 112 -9.44 5.11 16.75
C PRO A 112 -10.68 4.31 16.34
N GLU A 113 -11.78 4.52 17.05
CA GLU A 113 -13.07 3.95 16.66
C GLU A 113 -13.51 4.44 15.29
N ILE A 114 -14.16 3.58 14.53
CA ILE A 114 -14.75 3.94 13.24
C ILE A 114 -15.86 4.99 13.50
N PRO A 115 -15.81 6.16 12.82
CA PRO A 115 -16.82 7.18 12.98
C PRO A 115 -18.23 6.66 12.64
N ARG A 116 -19.24 7.04 13.42
CA ARG A 116 -20.62 6.57 13.23
C ARG A 116 -21.22 6.84 11.84
N GLN A 117 -20.79 7.91 11.18
CA GLN A 117 -21.20 8.29 9.83
C GLN A 117 -20.39 7.61 8.73
N ALA A 118 -19.33 6.90 9.06
CA ALA A 118 -18.52 6.20 8.07
C ALA A 118 -19.29 5.03 7.46
N ILE A 119 -19.12 4.86 6.16
CA ILE A 119 -19.71 3.78 5.37
C ILE A 119 -18.57 3.00 4.73
N LEU A 120 -18.58 1.69 4.84
CA LEU A 120 -17.53 0.84 4.28
C LEU A 120 -17.26 1.20 2.81
N GLY A 121 -15.99 1.47 2.50
CA GLY A 121 -15.56 1.88 1.16
C GLY A 121 -15.57 3.39 0.91
N ASP A 122 -15.83 4.25 1.91
CA ASP A 122 -15.74 5.70 1.79
C ASP A 122 -14.30 6.24 1.82
N CYS A 123 -14.15 7.55 1.69
CA CYS A 123 -12.84 8.20 1.74
C CYS A 123 -12.12 7.98 3.07
N TRP A 124 -12.87 7.94 4.19
CA TRP A 124 -12.29 7.72 5.51
C TRP A 124 -11.66 6.33 5.63
N HIS A 125 -12.36 5.27 5.16
CA HIS A 125 -11.82 3.91 5.18
C HIS A 125 -10.55 3.78 4.33
N ARG A 126 -10.53 4.36 3.12
CA ARG A 126 -9.33 4.35 2.27
C ARG A 126 -8.14 5.06 2.90
N PHE A 127 -8.38 6.16 3.62
CA PHE A 127 -7.35 6.84 4.41
C PHE A 127 -6.87 5.98 5.59
N TYR A 128 -7.83 5.42 6.36
CA TYR A 128 -7.52 4.71 7.58
C TYR A 128 -6.73 3.41 7.33
N VAL A 129 -7.06 2.67 6.26
CA VAL A 129 -6.25 1.53 5.82
C VAL A 129 -4.77 1.92 5.68
N ARG A 130 -4.48 3.05 5.04
CA ARG A 130 -3.09 3.51 4.86
C ARG A 130 -2.41 3.86 6.18
N MET A 131 -3.14 4.47 7.10
CA MET A 131 -2.59 4.77 8.43
C MET A 131 -2.20 3.50 9.18
N LEU A 132 -3.01 2.45 9.10
CA LEU A 132 -2.70 1.17 9.70
C LEU A 132 -1.56 0.43 8.97
N GLU A 133 -1.46 0.57 7.67
CA GLU A 133 -0.35 0.01 6.87
C GLU A 133 1.00 0.68 7.17
N VAL A 134 1.02 1.93 7.62
CA VAL A 134 2.24 2.58 8.12
C VAL A 134 2.80 1.80 9.30
N VAL A 135 1.94 1.36 10.21
CA VAL A 135 2.33 0.53 11.38
C VAL A 135 2.95 -0.79 10.94
N GLN A 136 2.31 -1.46 9.96
CA GLN A 136 2.84 -2.72 9.41
C GLN A 136 4.17 -2.51 8.68
N SER A 137 4.33 -1.38 7.99
CA SER A 137 5.59 -1.03 7.31
C SER A 137 6.74 -0.83 8.28
N VAL A 138 6.50 -0.17 9.42
CA VAL A 138 7.51 -0.04 10.49
C VAL A 138 7.96 -1.43 10.97
N ARG A 139 7.01 -2.31 11.24
CA ARG A 139 7.27 -3.69 11.67
C ARG A 139 8.10 -4.49 10.65
N LEU A 140 7.77 -4.34 9.36
CA LEU A 140 8.52 -4.99 8.29
C LEU A 140 9.96 -4.47 8.19
N VAL A 141 10.16 -3.16 8.32
CA VAL A 141 11.51 -2.57 8.27
C VAL A 141 12.36 -3.04 9.44
N GLU A 142 11.82 -3.14 10.65
CA GLU A 142 12.53 -3.69 11.81
C GLU A 142 13.00 -5.12 11.56
N GLN A 143 12.10 -5.99 11.10
CA GLN A 143 12.42 -7.38 10.76
C GLN A 143 13.45 -7.47 9.62
N ALA A 144 13.36 -6.57 8.63
CA ALA A 144 14.31 -6.53 7.52
C ALA A 144 15.72 -6.14 7.99
N ILE A 145 15.85 -5.21 8.93
CA ILE A 145 17.13 -4.84 9.54
C ILE A 145 17.72 -6.04 10.29
N GLU A 146 16.92 -6.72 11.12
CA GLU A 146 17.37 -7.91 11.85
C GLU A 146 17.86 -9.01 10.91
N LYS A 147 17.10 -9.31 9.85
CA LYS A 147 17.51 -10.30 8.83
C LYS A 147 18.77 -9.88 8.10
N TYR A 148 18.90 -8.60 7.74
CA TYR A 148 20.08 -8.07 7.08
C TYR A 148 21.34 -8.25 7.94
N GLU A 149 21.27 -7.92 9.23
CA GLU A 149 22.40 -8.05 10.16
C GLU A 149 22.76 -9.52 10.48
N ALA A 150 21.76 -10.40 10.48
CA ALA A 150 21.97 -11.85 10.69
C ALA A 150 22.60 -12.53 9.46
N THR A 151 22.54 -11.89 8.29
CA THR A 151 23.03 -12.49 7.04
C THR A 151 24.40 -11.91 6.68
N SER A 152 25.39 -12.78 6.52
CA SER A 152 26.71 -12.40 6.03
C SER A 152 26.85 -12.82 4.55
N GLY A 153 27.34 -11.95 3.70
CA GLY A 153 27.57 -12.30 2.30
C GLY A 153 27.87 -11.12 1.38
N ASP A 154 28.23 -11.41 0.16
CA ASP A 154 28.37 -10.41 -0.90
C ASP A 154 27.00 -10.13 -1.54
N TRP A 155 26.44 -9.00 -1.21
CA TRP A 155 25.12 -8.55 -1.70
C TRP A 155 25.16 -8.01 -3.15
N GLY A 156 26.35 -7.79 -3.68
CA GLY A 156 26.57 -7.25 -5.01
C GLY A 156 27.03 -8.28 -6.02
N LYS A 157 26.22 -8.63 -7.02
CA LYS A 157 26.74 -9.28 -8.23
C LYS A 157 27.05 -8.21 -9.26
N PRO A 158 28.26 -8.21 -9.88
CA PRO A 158 28.56 -7.26 -10.95
C PRO A 158 27.60 -7.47 -12.11
N ILE A 159 26.85 -6.42 -12.42
CA ILE A 159 25.93 -6.40 -13.56
C ILE A 159 26.75 -6.06 -14.81
N LYS A 160 26.61 -6.84 -15.88
CA LYS A 160 27.20 -6.48 -17.16
C LYS A 160 26.60 -5.18 -17.66
N LEU A 161 27.42 -4.24 -18.12
CA LEU A 161 27.01 -2.94 -18.64
C LEU A 161 25.98 -3.06 -19.77
N ILE A 162 26.08 -4.12 -20.59
CA ILE A 162 25.15 -4.42 -21.67
C ILE A 162 24.60 -5.82 -21.43
N GLN A 163 23.33 -5.91 -21.10
CA GLN A 163 22.61 -7.18 -21.02
C GLN A 163 21.75 -7.33 -22.29
N LYS A 164 21.85 -8.47 -22.93
CA LYS A 164 20.90 -8.84 -23.98
C LYS A 164 19.70 -9.53 -23.36
N LEU A 165 18.53 -9.04 -23.68
CA LEU A 165 17.28 -9.65 -23.27
C LEU A 165 17.01 -10.88 -24.12
N PRO A 166 16.73 -12.05 -23.53
CA PRO A 166 16.38 -13.24 -24.32
C PRO A 166 15.12 -12.98 -25.14
N ALA A 167 15.00 -13.64 -26.29
CA ALA A 167 13.79 -13.58 -27.13
C ALA A 167 12.63 -14.36 -26.44
N LYS A 168 12.13 -13.82 -25.35
CA LYS A 168 11.07 -14.39 -24.50
C LYS A 168 10.20 -13.27 -23.94
N GLU A 169 9.04 -13.67 -23.46
CA GLU A 169 8.11 -12.81 -22.74
C GLU A 169 8.22 -13.07 -21.24
N ALA A 170 8.06 -12.03 -20.44
CA ALA A 170 7.98 -12.12 -19.00
C ALA A 170 6.96 -11.12 -18.48
N TYR A 171 6.18 -11.53 -17.50
CA TYR A 171 5.32 -10.67 -16.69
C TYR A 171 5.70 -10.86 -15.23
N MET A 172 5.73 -9.77 -14.48
CA MET A 172 5.91 -9.80 -13.05
C MET A 172 5.13 -8.65 -12.43
N GLU A 173 4.53 -8.93 -11.29
CA GLU A 173 3.77 -7.95 -10.51
C GLU A 173 4.25 -7.90 -9.06
N THR A 174 4.05 -6.74 -8.43
CA THR A 174 4.44 -6.48 -7.05
C THR A 174 3.36 -5.66 -6.35
N GLU A 175 3.25 -5.79 -5.04
CA GLU A 175 2.44 -4.89 -4.22
C GLU A 175 3.23 -3.60 -3.97
N ALA A 176 2.84 -2.54 -4.66
CA ALA A 176 3.34 -1.19 -4.40
C ALA A 176 2.46 -0.52 -3.32
N PRO A 177 2.91 0.58 -2.67
CA PRO A 177 2.12 1.26 -1.64
C PRO A 177 0.70 1.65 -2.08
N ARG A 178 0.49 1.84 -3.38
CA ARG A 178 -0.81 2.20 -3.99
C ARG A 178 -1.58 1.01 -4.54
N GLY A 179 -0.98 -0.17 -4.51
CA GLY A 179 -1.56 -1.43 -5.00
C GLY A 179 -0.68 -2.11 -6.05
N GLN A 180 -1.29 -2.94 -6.86
CA GLN A 180 -0.61 -3.77 -7.85
C GLN A 180 0.12 -2.96 -8.92
N MET A 181 1.43 -3.17 -9.03
CA MET A 181 2.26 -2.68 -10.14
C MET A 181 2.80 -3.87 -10.93
N GLY A 182 2.57 -3.90 -12.23
CA GLY A 182 2.99 -5.00 -13.09
C GLY A 182 3.80 -4.51 -14.30
N PHE A 183 4.78 -5.32 -14.71
CA PHE A 183 5.56 -5.09 -15.92
C PHE A 183 5.50 -6.31 -16.82
N TYR A 184 5.07 -6.09 -18.06
CA TYR A 184 5.13 -7.06 -19.13
C TYR A 184 6.24 -6.63 -20.09
N VAL A 185 7.21 -7.52 -20.34
CA VAL A 185 8.38 -7.25 -21.15
C VAL A 185 8.54 -8.32 -22.23
N VAL A 186 8.74 -7.89 -23.47
CA VAL A 186 9.05 -8.78 -24.59
C VAL A 186 10.48 -8.51 -25.04
N GLY A 187 11.36 -9.48 -24.88
CA GLY A 187 12.73 -9.46 -25.38
C GLY A 187 12.82 -9.96 -26.82
N ASN A 188 13.85 -9.54 -27.55
CA ASN A 188 14.10 -9.92 -28.94
C ASN A 188 15.54 -10.40 -29.20
N GLY A 189 16.32 -10.60 -28.16
CA GLY A 189 17.74 -10.94 -28.25
C GLY A 189 18.69 -9.74 -28.21
N ASP A 190 18.17 -8.52 -28.19
CA ASP A 190 18.93 -7.27 -28.08
C ASP A 190 18.91 -6.68 -26.66
N SER A 191 19.68 -5.61 -26.47
CA SER A 191 19.72 -4.86 -25.20
C SER A 191 18.48 -3.98 -25.00
N ILE A 192 17.73 -3.68 -26.06
CA ILE A 192 16.49 -2.90 -26.04
C ILE A 192 15.33 -3.88 -26.17
N PRO A 193 14.36 -3.88 -25.26
CA PRO A 193 13.19 -4.74 -25.37
C PRO A 193 12.33 -4.38 -26.59
N TRP A 194 11.73 -5.37 -27.22
CA TRP A 194 10.78 -5.16 -28.30
C TRP A 194 9.53 -4.41 -27.83
N ARG A 195 9.06 -4.74 -26.60
CA ARG A 195 7.89 -4.10 -26.01
C ARG A 195 8.02 -4.12 -24.49
N VAL A 196 7.62 -3.01 -23.88
CA VAL A 196 7.40 -2.91 -22.43
C VAL A 196 6.00 -2.35 -22.20
N ARG A 197 5.26 -2.95 -21.28
CA ARG A 197 3.99 -2.40 -20.82
C ARG A 197 3.96 -2.42 -19.30
N ALA A 198 3.72 -1.25 -18.70
CA ALA A 198 3.50 -1.11 -17.27
C ALA A 198 1.99 -1.13 -16.98
N ARG A 199 1.58 -1.88 -15.97
CA ARG A 199 0.29 -1.74 -15.31
C ARG A 199 0.52 -0.93 -14.05
N SER A 200 -0.14 0.20 -13.93
CA SER A 200 -0.05 1.08 -12.78
C SER A 200 -1.31 0.97 -11.93
N SER A 201 -1.15 0.92 -10.62
CA SER A 201 -2.28 0.94 -9.68
C SER A 201 -3.03 2.27 -9.74
N SER A 202 -2.32 3.40 -9.79
CA SER A 202 -2.92 4.73 -9.82
C SER A 202 -3.82 4.95 -11.04
N PHE A 203 -3.45 4.45 -12.21
CA PHE A 203 -4.29 4.54 -13.41
C PHE A 203 -5.63 3.82 -13.24
N CYS A 204 -5.61 2.60 -12.72
CA CYS A 204 -6.83 1.82 -12.46
C CYS A 204 -7.66 2.48 -11.35
N ASN A 205 -7.03 2.87 -10.24
CA ASN A 205 -7.71 3.49 -9.12
C ASN A 205 -8.37 4.84 -9.50
N LEU A 206 -7.73 5.63 -10.38
CA LEU A 206 -8.28 6.89 -10.85
C LEU A 206 -9.54 6.71 -11.72
N SER A 207 -9.65 5.60 -12.44
CA SER A 207 -10.77 5.33 -13.35
C SER A 207 -12.14 5.33 -12.66
N VAL A 208 -12.19 5.07 -11.35
CA VAL A 208 -13.43 5.07 -10.55
C VAL A 208 -13.88 6.48 -10.13
N THR A 209 -13.10 7.52 -10.38
CA THR A 209 -13.40 8.89 -9.92
C THR A 209 -14.76 9.39 -10.41
N ALA A 210 -15.08 9.20 -11.69
CA ALA A 210 -16.33 9.70 -12.26
C ALA A 210 -17.59 9.14 -11.56
N PRO A 211 -17.75 7.82 -11.35
CA PRO A 211 -18.90 7.30 -10.59
C PRO A 211 -18.88 7.73 -9.12
N LEU A 212 -17.72 7.87 -8.47
CA LEU A 212 -17.65 8.32 -7.07
C LEU A 212 -18.06 9.80 -6.90
N CYS A 213 -17.95 10.60 -7.95
CA CYS A 213 -18.33 12.02 -7.93
C CYS A 213 -19.80 12.29 -8.26
N GLN A 214 -20.60 11.26 -8.51
CA GLN A 214 -22.02 11.44 -8.82
C GLN A 214 -22.82 11.77 -7.55
N GLY A 215 -23.60 12.88 -7.62
CA GLY A 215 -24.50 13.27 -6.54
C GLY A 215 -23.84 13.86 -5.29
N ILE A 216 -22.54 14.17 -5.35
CA ILE A 216 -21.79 14.79 -4.25
C ILE A 216 -21.61 16.30 -4.44
N LEU A 217 -21.15 16.98 -3.39
CA LEU A 217 -20.76 18.38 -3.48
C LEU A 217 -19.45 18.54 -4.25
N LEU A 218 -19.35 19.58 -5.07
CA LEU A 218 -18.11 19.91 -5.79
C LEU A 218 -16.88 20.04 -4.84
N ALA A 219 -17.13 20.52 -3.63
CA ALA A 219 -16.11 20.67 -2.60
C ALA A 219 -15.57 19.31 -2.06
N ASP A 220 -16.22 18.19 -2.33
CA ASP A 220 -15.84 16.86 -1.88
C ASP A 220 -14.94 16.12 -2.90
N ILE A 221 -14.90 16.61 -4.15
CA ILE A 221 -14.06 16.00 -5.21
C ILE A 221 -12.59 15.91 -4.81
N PRO A 222 -11.95 16.94 -4.23
CA PRO A 222 -10.58 16.84 -3.76
C PRO A 222 -10.38 15.74 -2.70
N ALA A 223 -11.35 15.54 -1.79
CA ALA A 223 -11.28 14.47 -0.80
C ALA A 223 -11.36 13.08 -1.46
N ILE A 224 -12.23 12.90 -2.46
CA ILE A 224 -12.34 11.64 -3.22
C ILE A 224 -11.03 11.35 -3.95
N VAL A 225 -10.53 12.29 -4.75
CA VAL A 225 -9.27 12.10 -5.51
C VAL A 225 -8.09 11.87 -4.57
N GLY A 226 -7.99 12.64 -3.49
CA GLY A 226 -6.96 12.45 -2.47
C GLY A 226 -7.03 11.08 -1.79
N SER A 227 -8.24 10.55 -1.56
CA SER A 227 -8.41 9.22 -0.96
C SER A 227 -8.00 8.06 -1.89
N LEU A 228 -8.00 8.28 -3.21
CA LEU A 228 -7.51 7.30 -4.19
C LEU A 228 -5.97 7.27 -4.27
N ASP A 229 -5.30 8.26 -3.68
CA ASP A 229 -3.83 8.37 -3.58
C ASP A 229 -3.12 8.20 -4.92
N VAL A 230 -3.56 8.95 -5.92
CA VAL A 230 -3.01 8.86 -7.28
C VAL A 230 -1.70 9.62 -7.41
N VAL A 231 -0.75 9.04 -8.13
CA VAL A 231 0.53 9.67 -8.51
C VAL A 231 0.58 9.89 -10.00
N MET A 232 0.82 11.13 -10.41
CA MET A 232 0.78 11.51 -11.84
C MET A 232 1.80 10.74 -12.68
N GLY A 233 3.00 10.50 -12.16
CA GLY A 233 4.02 9.69 -12.85
C GLY A 233 3.61 8.24 -13.12
N GLU A 234 2.74 7.66 -12.29
CA GLU A 234 2.16 6.33 -12.53
C GLU A 234 1.01 6.36 -13.55
N ILE A 235 0.37 7.50 -13.74
CA ILE A 235 -0.73 7.66 -14.70
C ILE A 235 -0.19 7.91 -16.09
N ASP A 236 0.84 8.75 -16.20
CA ASP A 236 1.46 9.21 -17.44
C ASP A 236 2.66 8.33 -17.86
N ARG A 237 2.49 7.03 -17.96
CA ARG A 237 3.52 6.03 -18.27
C ARG A 237 3.63 5.71 -19.77
#